data_e0dfea8f4df5b6dfeed7d1b819df7698
#
_entry.id   e0dfea8f4df5b6dfeed7d1b819df7698
#
_cell.length_a   1.000
_cell.length_b   1.000
_cell.length_c   1.000
_cell.angle_alpha   90.00
_cell.angle_beta   90.00
_cell.angle_gamma   90.00
#
_symmetry.space_group_name_H-M   'P 1'
#
loop_
_entity.id
_entity.type
_entity.pdbx_description
1 polymer ?
#
loop_
_entity_poly.entity_id
_entity_poly.type
_entity_poly.pdbx_seq_one_letter_code
_entity_poly.pdbx_strand_id
1 'polypeptide(L)'
;IFPDVGEAMAQDLLTRLENGAYDDVVDVDDFAIQLTDEMQKLSNDQHLFIFYSDTPVSTEEESLNPSPELELENTKMHEYLNSGVRNVRRLDGNIGYFDFSGFMDSEMTAPVLGYAMNFLQNTGGLIIDLRANFGGMPKTVPLLASYFLGPDSVHVDSIYWRKTNETQEYWTTTELEGAWYGTDRPVMILTSSETFSAAEAFSYAMKAFERAEIV
;
A
#
# COMPACT_ATOMS: atom_id res chain seq x y z
N ILE A 1 5.42 2.63 15.59
CA ILE A 1 5.09 3.62 16.63
C ILE A 1 6.31 3.94 17.46
N PHE A 2 6.47 5.19 17.87
CA PHE A 2 7.48 5.60 18.85
C PHE A 2 7.09 5.08 20.25
N PRO A 3 8.05 4.59 21.07
CA PRO A 3 7.74 3.99 22.38
C PRO A 3 6.97 4.91 23.33
N ASP A 4 7.32 6.17 23.36
CA ASP A 4 6.65 7.20 24.16
C ASP A 4 5.19 7.42 23.74
N VAL A 5 4.91 7.39 22.44
CA VAL A 5 3.54 7.45 21.90
C VAL A 5 2.76 6.18 22.27
N GLY A 6 3.40 5.01 22.18
CA GLY A 6 2.80 3.73 22.59
C GLY A 6 2.44 3.70 24.09
N GLU A 7 3.34 4.22 24.93
CA GLU A 7 3.10 4.33 26.38
C GLU A 7 1.95 5.32 26.70
N ALA A 8 1.92 6.46 26.02
CA ALA A 8 0.84 7.44 26.16
C ALA A 8 -0.53 6.88 25.76
N MET A 9 -0.60 6.12 24.65
CA MET A 9 -1.84 5.44 24.24
C MET A 9 -2.29 4.41 25.27
N ALA A 10 -1.39 3.56 25.75
CA ALA A 10 -1.71 2.55 26.77
C ALA A 10 -2.27 3.20 28.05
N GLN A 11 -1.64 4.30 28.52
CA GLN A 11 -2.07 5.02 29.70
C GLN A 11 -3.44 5.70 29.51
N ASP A 12 -3.71 6.27 28.34
CA ASP A 12 -5.02 6.88 28.03
C ASP A 12 -6.13 5.85 28.02
N LEU A 13 -5.95 4.71 27.35
CA LEU A 13 -6.92 3.63 27.29
C LEU A 13 -7.23 3.05 28.68
N LEU A 14 -6.20 2.83 29.51
CA LEU A 14 -6.38 2.37 30.88
C LEU A 14 -7.14 3.39 31.73
N THR A 15 -6.81 4.68 31.60
CA THR A 15 -7.50 5.75 32.32
C THR A 15 -8.99 5.84 31.93
N ARG A 16 -9.31 5.68 30.66
CA ARG A 16 -10.70 5.64 30.16
C ARG A 16 -11.44 4.43 30.70
N LEU A 17 -10.79 3.25 30.70
CA LEU A 17 -11.35 2.03 31.27
C LEU A 17 -11.69 2.22 32.77
N GLU A 18 -10.76 2.76 33.55
CA GLU A 18 -10.96 3.04 34.99
C GLU A 18 -12.09 4.04 35.25
N ASN A 19 -12.31 4.96 34.32
CA ASN A 19 -13.39 5.95 34.42
C ASN A 19 -14.72 5.48 33.83
N GLY A 20 -14.84 4.21 33.41
CA GLY A 20 -16.07 3.63 32.90
C GLY A 20 -16.46 4.07 31.50
N ALA A 21 -15.50 4.57 30.71
CA ALA A 21 -15.77 5.07 29.34
C ALA A 21 -16.32 4.01 28.39
N TYR A 22 -16.17 2.74 28.74
CA TYR A 22 -16.59 1.60 27.92
C TYR A 22 -17.77 0.81 28.53
N ASP A 23 -18.29 1.23 29.68
CA ASP A 23 -19.29 0.45 30.44
C ASP A 23 -20.63 0.29 29.69
N ASP A 24 -20.98 1.26 28.84
CA ASP A 24 -22.20 1.25 28.04
C ASP A 24 -22.04 0.67 26.65
N VAL A 25 -20.81 0.29 26.24
CA VAL A 25 -20.56 -0.28 24.91
C VAL A 25 -20.92 -1.77 24.91
N VAL A 26 -21.94 -2.13 24.16
CA VAL A 26 -22.49 -3.51 24.14
C VAL A 26 -22.03 -4.27 22.89
N ASP A 27 -21.87 -3.57 21.77
CA ASP A 27 -21.47 -4.15 20.50
C ASP A 27 -19.94 -4.20 20.37
N VAL A 28 -19.43 -5.35 19.95
CA VAL A 28 -17.97 -5.57 19.86
C VAL A 28 -17.32 -4.80 18.72
N ASP A 29 -18.04 -4.56 17.63
CA ASP A 29 -17.54 -3.78 16.49
C ASP A 29 -17.51 -2.30 16.84
N ASP A 30 -18.54 -1.78 17.54
CA ASP A 30 -18.54 -0.42 18.07
C ASP A 30 -17.39 -0.20 19.06
N PHE A 31 -17.09 -1.20 19.89
CA PHE A 31 -15.95 -1.14 20.80
C PHE A 31 -14.60 -1.09 20.04
N ALA A 32 -14.44 -1.92 19.02
CA ALA A 32 -13.25 -1.94 18.20
C ALA A 32 -13.04 -0.60 17.45
N ILE A 33 -14.12 -0.02 16.93
CA ILE A 33 -14.10 1.30 16.27
C ILE A 33 -13.70 2.39 17.28
N GLN A 34 -14.30 2.41 18.48
CA GLN A 34 -13.98 3.40 19.50
C GLN A 34 -12.51 3.32 19.91
N LEU A 35 -11.97 2.13 20.16
CA LEU A 35 -10.55 1.95 20.49
C LEU A 35 -9.63 2.39 19.36
N THR A 36 -10.00 2.08 18.11
CA THR A 36 -9.27 2.51 16.91
C THR A 36 -9.18 4.04 16.86
N ASP A 37 -10.31 4.72 16.98
CA ASP A 37 -10.40 6.18 16.96
C ASP A 37 -9.55 6.83 18.06
N GLU A 38 -9.57 6.28 19.27
CA GLU A 38 -8.81 6.80 20.40
C GLU A 38 -7.29 6.64 20.19
N MET A 39 -6.86 5.48 19.71
CA MET A 39 -5.45 5.22 19.38
C MET A 39 -4.97 6.11 18.25
N GLN A 40 -5.73 6.26 17.16
CA GLN A 40 -5.37 7.09 16.01
C GLN A 40 -5.29 8.58 16.37
N LYS A 41 -6.19 9.07 17.24
CA LYS A 41 -6.14 10.47 17.72
C LYS A 41 -4.85 10.80 18.48
N LEU A 42 -4.32 9.85 19.23
CA LEU A 42 -3.09 10.05 20.02
C LEU A 42 -1.82 9.84 19.20
N SER A 43 -1.81 8.83 18.36
CA SER A 43 -0.64 8.46 17.57
C SER A 43 -0.49 9.26 16.29
N ASN A 44 -1.59 9.81 15.77
CA ASN A 44 -1.71 10.35 14.41
C ASN A 44 -1.26 9.32 13.34
N ASP A 45 -1.51 8.03 13.61
CA ASP A 45 -1.13 6.92 12.73
C ASP A 45 -2.38 6.10 12.37
N GLN A 46 -2.82 6.22 11.13
CA GLN A 46 -4.01 5.54 10.61
C GLN A 46 -3.76 4.05 10.34
N HIS A 47 -2.53 3.55 10.47
CA HIS A 47 -2.25 2.11 10.38
C HIS A 47 -2.68 1.35 11.65
N LEU A 48 -2.96 2.05 12.74
CA LEU A 48 -3.47 1.45 13.96
C LEU A 48 -4.97 1.27 13.85
N PHE A 49 -5.42 0.03 13.84
CA PHE A 49 -6.85 -0.30 13.90
C PHE A 49 -7.06 -1.58 14.70
N ILE A 50 -8.21 -1.68 15.31
CA ILE A 50 -8.68 -2.86 16.03
C ILE A 50 -9.91 -3.38 15.32
N PHE A 51 -9.97 -4.68 15.13
CA PHE A 51 -11.15 -5.37 14.63
C PHE A 51 -11.43 -6.60 15.51
N TYR A 52 -12.70 -6.95 15.60
CA TYR A 52 -13.12 -8.17 16.24
C TYR A 52 -13.10 -9.33 15.24
N SER A 53 -12.75 -10.53 15.70
CA SER A 53 -12.82 -11.75 14.89
C SER A 53 -13.37 -12.90 15.72
N ASP A 54 -14.38 -13.60 15.21
CA ASP A 54 -14.93 -14.84 15.82
C ASP A 54 -13.97 -16.02 15.72
N THR A 55 -12.99 -15.92 14.84
CA THR A 55 -11.95 -16.95 14.66
C THR A 55 -10.60 -16.42 15.13
N PRO A 56 -9.71 -17.29 15.63
CA PRO A 56 -8.36 -16.89 15.99
C PRO A 56 -7.67 -16.18 14.82
N VAL A 57 -7.08 -15.02 15.10
CA VAL A 57 -6.28 -14.29 14.12
C VAL A 57 -4.94 -15.00 13.97
N SER A 58 -4.45 -15.14 12.73
CA SER A 58 -3.17 -15.76 12.44
C SER A 58 -2.03 -15.03 13.16
N THR A 59 -1.13 -15.80 13.74
CA THR A 59 0.08 -15.26 14.37
C THR A 59 1.06 -14.72 13.33
N GLU A 60 2.03 -13.90 13.75
CA GLU A 60 3.12 -13.45 12.86
C GLU A 60 3.86 -14.65 12.21
N GLU A 61 4.03 -15.75 12.95
CA GLU A 61 4.73 -16.95 12.46
C GLU A 61 3.92 -17.65 11.37
N GLU A 62 2.60 -17.75 11.52
CA GLU A 62 1.70 -18.30 10.50
C GLU A 62 1.61 -17.39 9.26
N SER A 63 1.72 -16.08 9.45
CA SER A 63 1.74 -15.13 8.32
C SER A 63 3.04 -15.19 7.52
N LEU A 64 4.17 -15.50 8.17
CA LEU A 64 5.48 -15.69 7.52
C LEU A 64 5.61 -17.05 6.85
N ASN A 65 4.85 -18.06 7.31
CA ASN A 65 4.83 -19.42 6.79
C ASN A 65 3.38 -19.86 6.61
N PRO A 66 2.66 -19.32 5.63
CA PRO A 66 1.25 -19.58 5.43
C PRO A 66 0.99 -21.07 5.16
N SER A 67 -0.13 -21.58 5.67
CA SER A 67 -0.57 -22.93 5.32
C SER A 67 -0.91 -23.01 3.83
N PRO A 68 -0.88 -24.22 3.21
CA PRO A 68 -1.27 -24.38 1.81
C PRO A 68 -2.68 -23.86 1.50
N GLU A 69 -3.59 -23.91 2.46
CA GLU A 69 -4.95 -23.38 2.34
C GLU A 69 -4.93 -21.85 2.26
N LEU A 70 -4.14 -21.19 3.12
CA LEU A 70 -4.00 -19.74 3.14
C LEU A 70 -3.27 -19.24 1.88
N GLU A 71 -2.25 -19.96 1.42
CA GLU A 71 -1.60 -19.67 0.13
C GLU A 71 -2.58 -19.72 -1.05
N LEU A 72 -3.46 -20.74 -1.05
CA LEU A 72 -4.48 -20.87 -2.07
C LEU A 72 -5.52 -19.73 -2.01
N GLU A 73 -5.92 -19.32 -0.82
CA GLU A 73 -6.84 -18.17 -0.62
C GLU A 73 -6.20 -16.88 -1.10
N ASN A 74 -4.94 -16.62 -0.73
CA ASN A 74 -4.18 -15.48 -1.20
C ASN A 74 -4.06 -15.46 -2.72
N THR A 75 -3.78 -16.59 -3.33
CA THR A 75 -3.71 -16.73 -4.80
C THR A 75 -5.06 -16.37 -5.44
N LYS A 76 -6.15 -16.93 -4.94
CA LYS A 76 -7.50 -16.61 -5.45
C LYS A 76 -7.85 -15.13 -5.29
N MET A 77 -7.44 -14.51 -4.18
CA MET A 77 -7.64 -13.08 -3.96
C MET A 77 -6.85 -12.24 -4.98
N HIS A 78 -5.59 -12.61 -5.24
CA HIS A 78 -4.78 -11.99 -6.30
C HIS A 78 -5.43 -12.10 -7.68
N GLU A 79 -5.92 -13.29 -8.03
CA GLU A 79 -6.62 -13.53 -9.29
C GLU A 79 -7.90 -12.69 -9.37
N TYR A 80 -8.72 -12.68 -8.32
CA TYR A 80 -9.97 -11.95 -8.28
C TYR A 80 -9.77 -10.42 -8.40
N LEU A 81 -8.76 -9.89 -7.72
CA LEU A 81 -8.39 -8.46 -7.75
C LEU A 81 -7.49 -8.11 -8.94
N ASN A 82 -7.14 -9.08 -9.78
CA ASN A 82 -6.22 -8.89 -10.90
C ASN A 82 -4.93 -8.18 -10.46
N SER A 83 -4.35 -8.60 -9.33
CA SER A 83 -3.15 -8.01 -8.70
C SER A 83 -3.24 -6.48 -8.50
N GLY A 84 -4.43 -5.97 -8.23
CA GLY A 84 -4.68 -4.54 -8.03
C GLY A 84 -4.92 -3.73 -9.31
N VAL A 85 -4.73 -4.30 -10.48
CA VAL A 85 -4.99 -3.62 -11.77
C VAL A 85 -6.47 -3.67 -12.11
N ARG A 86 -7.20 -2.58 -11.89
CA ARG A 86 -8.66 -2.49 -12.13
C ARG A 86 -9.00 -2.11 -13.56
N ASN A 87 -8.22 -1.19 -14.14
CA ASN A 87 -8.53 -0.69 -15.48
C ASN A 87 -7.28 -0.16 -16.19
N VAL A 88 -7.14 -0.51 -17.47
CA VAL A 88 -6.12 0.03 -18.35
C VAL A 88 -6.80 0.50 -19.62
N ARG A 89 -6.69 1.78 -19.93
CA ARG A 89 -7.34 2.38 -21.10
C ARG A 89 -6.43 3.36 -21.82
N ARG A 90 -6.75 3.58 -23.08
CA ARG A 90 -6.28 4.73 -23.84
C ARG A 90 -7.43 5.70 -24.03
N LEU A 91 -7.26 6.92 -23.54
CA LEU A 91 -8.21 8.01 -23.66
C LEU A 91 -7.94 8.81 -24.95
N ASP A 92 -8.88 9.70 -25.29
CA ASP A 92 -8.71 10.65 -26.38
C ASP A 92 -7.45 11.50 -26.19
N GLY A 93 -6.80 11.90 -27.26
CA GLY A 93 -5.52 12.61 -27.20
C GLY A 93 -4.31 11.70 -26.93
N ASN A 94 -4.47 10.37 -27.05
CA ASN A 94 -3.41 9.39 -26.82
C ASN A 94 -2.89 9.37 -25.38
N ILE A 95 -3.77 9.57 -24.40
CA ILE A 95 -3.45 9.54 -22.98
C ILE A 95 -3.72 8.14 -22.45
N GLY A 96 -2.73 7.53 -21.78
CA GLY A 96 -2.92 6.31 -21.00
C GLY A 96 -3.67 6.60 -19.70
N TYR A 97 -4.49 5.67 -19.26
CA TYR A 97 -5.13 5.67 -17.95
C TYR A 97 -4.95 4.31 -17.31
N PHE A 98 -4.42 4.32 -16.11
CA PHE A 98 -4.09 3.15 -15.31
C PHE A 98 -4.70 3.29 -13.92
N ASP A 99 -5.76 2.52 -13.64
CA ASP A 99 -6.42 2.45 -12.34
C ASP A 99 -5.84 1.27 -11.56
N PHE A 100 -5.12 1.60 -10.49
CA PHE A 100 -4.40 0.64 -9.66
C PHE A 100 -4.85 0.77 -8.21
N SER A 101 -5.49 -0.28 -7.69
CA SER A 101 -6.22 -0.23 -6.41
C SER A 101 -5.48 -0.86 -5.23
N GLY A 102 -4.32 -1.50 -5.45
CA GLY A 102 -3.58 -2.12 -4.35
C GLY A 102 -2.21 -2.63 -4.77
N PHE A 103 -1.24 -2.48 -3.88
CA PHE A 103 0.12 -2.99 -4.02
C PHE A 103 0.17 -4.41 -3.44
N MET A 104 -0.20 -5.39 -4.25
CA MET A 104 -0.24 -6.79 -3.84
C MET A 104 1.16 -7.43 -3.93
N ASP A 105 1.28 -8.75 -3.71
CA ASP A 105 2.57 -9.43 -3.78
C ASP A 105 3.31 -9.15 -5.11
N SER A 106 4.59 -8.81 -5.02
CA SER A 106 5.36 -8.31 -6.17
C SER A 106 5.60 -9.37 -7.25
N GLU A 107 5.77 -10.64 -6.87
CA GLU A 107 6.04 -11.71 -7.83
C GLU A 107 4.79 -12.02 -8.66
N MET A 108 3.62 -12.03 -8.01
CA MET A 108 2.34 -12.23 -8.69
C MET A 108 1.89 -10.99 -9.47
N THR A 109 2.27 -9.79 -9.01
CA THR A 109 1.88 -8.52 -9.64
C THR A 109 2.73 -8.17 -10.86
N ALA A 110 4.01 -8.57 -10.89
CA ALA A 110 4.94 -8.22 -11.98
C ALA A 110 4.42 -8.58 -13.38
N PRO A 111 3.91 -9.79 -13.65
CA PRO A 111 3.38 -10.13 -14.98
C PRO A 111 2.18 -9.26 -15.38
N VAL A 112 1.29 -8.95 -14.42
CA VAL A 112 0.07 -8.15 -14.69
C VAL A 112 0.44 -6.70 -14.98
N LEU A 113 1.41 -6.13 -14.23
CA LEU A 113 1.98 -4.81 -14.55
C LEU A 113 2.63 -4.81 -15.93
N GLY A 114 3.36 -5.87 -16.27
CA GLY A 114 3.97 -6.02 -17.59
C GLY A 114 2.95 -5.94 -18.73
N TYR A 115 1.81 -6.61 -18.61
CA TYR A 115 0.73 -6.51 -19.60
C TYR A 115 0.13 -5.10 -19.67
N ALA A 116 -0.09 -4.45 -18.52
CA ALA A 116 -0.59 -3.09 -18.46
C ALA A 116 0.38 -2.10 -19.13
N MET A 117 1.68 -2.21 -18.84
CA MET A 117 2.69 -1.32 -19.41
C MET A 117 2.93 -1.57 -20.90
N ASN A 118 2.83 -2.82 -21.38
CA ASN A 118 2.81 -3.13 -22.81
C ASN A 118 1.64 -2.46 -23.53
N PHE A 119 0.45 -2.41 -22.91
CA PHE A 119 -0.68 -1.71 -23.49
C PHE A 119 -0.45 -0.18 -23.56
N LEU A 120 0.19 0.38 -22.54
CA LEU A 120 0.40 1.81 -22.36
C LEU A 120 1.64 2.36 -23.08
N GLN A 121 2.55 1.51 -23.55
CA GLN A 121 3.88 1.86 -24.03
C GLN A 121 3.92 2.94 -25.13
N ASN A 122 2.83 3.08 -25.92
CA ASN A 122 2.76 4.03 -27.05
C ASN A 122 1.87 5.25 -26.76
N THR A 123 1.47 5.46 -25.50
CA THR A 123 0.70 6.65 -25.11
C THR A 123 1.61 7.87 -24.96
N GLY A 124 1.07 9.06 -25.23
CA GLY A 124 1.83 10.32 -25.16
C GLY A 124 1.97 10.88 -23.73
N GLY A 125 1.15 10.42 -22.82
CA GLY A 125 1.16 10.74 -21.38
C GLY A 125 0.36 9.69 -20.63
N LEU A 126 0.49 9.64 -19.30
CA LEU A 126 -0.15 8.63 -18.44
C LEU A 126 -0.80 9.29 -17.23
N ILE A 127 -2.01 8.86 -16.94
CA ILE A 127 -2.69 9.11 -15.68
C ILE A 127 -2.68 7.79 -14.90
N ILE A 128 -2.09 7.82 -13.69
CA ILE A 128 -2.15 6.72 -12.72
C ILE A 128 -3.18 7.10 -11.66
N ASP A 129 -4.24 6.34 -11.55
CA ASP A 129 -5.32 6.61 -10.60
C ASP A 129 -5.14 5.75 -9.34
N LEU A 130 -4.76 6.39 -8.24
CA LEU A 130 -4.58 5.79 -6.93
C LEU A 130 -5.64 6.27 -5.92
N ARG A 131 -6.70 6.95 -6.37
CA ARG A 131 -7.70 7.53 -5.48
C ARG A 131 -8.42 6.51 -4.60
N ALA A 132 -8.53 5.26 -5.04
CA ALA A 132 -9.09 4.16 -4.26
C ALA A 132 -8.03 3.07 -4.00
N ASN A 133 -6.79 3.46 -3.71
CA ASN A 133 -5.68 2.55 -3.43
C ASN A 133 -5.31 2.62 -1.95
N PHE A 134 -5.59 1.54 -1.22
CA PHE A 134 -5.33 1.43 0.22
C PHE A 134 -3.90 0.98 0.56
N GLY A 135 -3.00 0.96 -0.42
CA GLY A 135 -1.62 0.55 -0.21
C GLY A 135 -1.39 -0.95 -0.39
N GLY A 136 -0.59 -1.53 0.47
CA GLY A 136 -0.23 -2.95 0.46
C GLY A 136 1.25 -3.22 0.65
N MET A 137 1.82 -4.14 -0.13
CA MET A 137 3.17 -4.65 0.04
C MET A 137 4.25 -3.63 -0.36
N PRO A 138 5.20 -3.30 0.53
CA PRO A 138 6.26 -2.33 0.24
C PRO A 138 7.14 -2.70 -0.96
N LYS A 139 7.38 -4.00 -1.21
CA LYS A 139 8.19 -4.48 -2.35
C LYS A 139 7.61 -4.13 -3.71
N THR A 140 6.31 -3.92 -3.80
CA THR A 140 5.63 -3.61 -5.07
C THR A 140 5.75 -2.13 -5.43
N VAL A 141 6.08 -1.26 -4.46
CA VAL A 141 6.34 0.17 -4.71
C VAL A 141 7.51 0.37 -5.68
N PRO A 142 8.73 -0.13 -5.40
CA PRO A 142 9.84 0.01 -6.32
C PRO A 142 9.62 -0.76 -7.63
N LEU A 143 8.91 -1.88 -7.62
CA LEU A 143 8.56 -2.59 -8.84
C LEU A 143 7.76 -1.70 -9.81
N LEU A 144 6.70 -1.04 -9.34
CA LEU A 144 5.92 -0.11 -10.16
C LEU A 144 6.77 1.12 -10.56
N ALA A 145 7.55 1.67 -9.63
CA ALA A 145 8.41 2.82 -9.89
C ALA A 145 9.48 2.54 -10.96
N SER A 146 9.92 1.28 -11.08
CA SER A 146 10.92 0.86 -12.07
C SER A 146 10.51 1.14 -13.53
N TYR A 147 9.23 1.18 -13.82
CA TYR A 147 8.74 1.51 -15.17
C TYR A 147 8.95 3.00 -15.54
N PHE A 148 9.26 3.85 -14.56
CA PHE A 148 9.24 5.30 -14.72
C PHE A 148 10.56 5.99 -14.40
N LEU A 149 11.41 5.41 -13.52
CA LEU A 149 12.58 6.11 -12.96
C LEU A 149 13.88 5.90 -13.73
N GLY A 150 13.87 5.10 -14.76
CA GLY A 150 15.04 4.91 -15.61
C GLY A 150 15.60 3.49 -15.60
N PRO A 151 16.62 3.24 -16.44
CA PRO A 151 17.18 1.90 -16.61
C PRO A 151 18.13 1.50 -15.48
N ASP A 152 18.59 2.45 -14.68
CA ASP A 152 19.49 2.18 -13.56
C ASP A 152 18.69 1.89 -12.28
N SER A 153 19.24 1.03 -11.41
CA SER A 153 18.63 0.79 -10.11
C SER A 153 18.79 2.02 -9.22
N VAL A 154 17.68 2.55 -8.71
CA VAL A 154 17.63 3.68 -7.80
C VAL A 154 16.98 3.29 -6.48
N HIS A 155 17.49 3.85 -5.39
CA HIS A 155 16.89 3.69 -4.07
C HIS A 155 15.59 4.49 -3.99
N VAL A 156 14.49 3.83 -3.66
CA VAL A 156 13.16 4.44 -3.60
C VAL A 156 12.74 4.77 -2.18
N ASP A 157 12.96 3.83 -1.26
CA ASP A 157 12.52 3.93 0.13
C ASP A 157 13.32 3.02 1.05
N SER A 158 13.20 3.25 2.37
CA SER A 158 13.78 2.39 3.41
C SER A 158 12.84 2.27 4.59
N ILE A 159 12.63 1.05 5.07
CA ILE A 159 11.83 0.78 6.27
C ILE A 159 12.76 0.28 7.38
N TYR A 160 12.76 1.00 8.51
CA TYR A 160 13.45 0.57 9.71
C TYR A 160 12.55 -0.30 10.59
N TRP A 161 12.95 -1.55 10.78
CA TRP A 161 12.27 -2.53 11.64
C TRP A 161 12.85 -2.49 13.04
N ARG A 162 12.18 -1.83 13.96
CA ARG A 162 12.67 -1.67 15.34
C ARG A 162 12.86 -2.98 16.07
N LYS A 163 11.98 -3.97 15.87
CA LYS A 163 12.03 -5.28 16.52
C LYS A 163 13.34 -6.02 16.24
N THR A 164 13.84 -5.96 15.03
CA THR A 164 15.08 -6.60 14.58
C THR A 164 16.27 -5.64 14.55
N ASN A 165 16.04 -4.33 14.73
CA ASN A 165 17.04 -3.27 14.55
C ASN A 165 17.69 -3.30 13.16
N GLU A 166 16.87 -3.55 12.12
CA GLU A 166 17.32 -3.67 10.75
C GLU A 166 16.66 -2.61 9.88
N THR A 167 17.37 -2.15 8.86
CA THR A 167 16.82 -1.29 7.81
C THR A 167 16.74 -2.09 6.53
N GLN A 168 15.56 -2.20 5.99
CA GLN A 168 15.33 -2.80 4.68
C GLN A 168 15.23 -1.69 3.64
N GLU A 169 16.12 -1.72 2.65
CA GLU A 169 16.11 -0.78 1.53
C GLU A 169 15.31 -1.35 0.35
N TYR A 170 14.59 -0.47 -0.33
CA TYR A 170 13.77 -0.78 -1.49
C TYR A 170 14.31 -0.05 -2.72
N TRP A 171 14.73 -0.84 -3.70
CA TRP A 171 15.38 -0.37 -4.92
C TRP A 171 14.57 -0.74 -6.15
N THR A 172 14.59 0.11 -7.18
CA THR A 172 14.03 -0.26 -8.49
C THR A 172 14.81 -1.43 -9.09
N THR A 173 14.13 -2.20 -9.94
CA THR A 173 14.72 -3.31 -10.68
C THR A 173 14.93 -2.95 -12.15
N THR A 174 15.99 -3.50 -12.75
CA THR A 174 16.27 -3.43 -14.17
C THR A 174 15.62 -4.59 -14.95
N GLU A 175 15.16 -5.60 -14.22
CA GLU A 175 14.47 -6.78 -14.79
C GLU A 175 12.96 -6.56 -14.69
N LEU A 176 12.36 -6.03 -15.75
CA LEU A 176 10.94 -5.74 -15.84
C LEU A 176 10.23 -6.72 -16.76
N GLU A 177 9.05 -7.14 -16.33
CA GLU A 177 8.08 -7.74 -17.24
C GLU A 177 7.45 -6.64 -18.10
N GLY A 178 7.43 -6.83 -19.43
CA GLY A 178 6.81 -5.87 -20.35
C GLY A 178 7.65 -4.62 -20.67
N ALA A 179 7.00 -3.61 -21.20
CA ALA A 179 7.66 -2.42 -21.73
C ALA A 179 7.92 -1.37 -20.65
N TRP A 180 9.14 -0.85 -20.61
CA TRP A 180 9.46 0.33 -19.84
C TRP A 180 8.73 1.57 -20.39
N TYR A 181 8.06 2.34 -19.51
CA TYR A 181 7.31 3.53 -19.93
C TYR A 181 8.22 4.69 -20.28
N GLY A 182 9.35 4.84 -19.64
CA GLY A 182 10.35 5.86 -19.91
C GLY A 182 10.21 7.11 -19.04
N THR A 183 11.22 7.99 -19.15
CA THR A 183 11.34 9.20 -18.31
C THR A 183 10.79 10.47 -18.96
N ASP A 184 10.61 10.49 -20.27
CA ASP A 184 10.39 11.73 -21.04
C ASP A 184 8.90 12.12 -21.16
N ARG A 185 8.00 11.16 -20.99
CA ARG A 185 6.56 11.39 -21.15
C ARG A 185 5.93 11.84 -19.83
N PRO A 186 4.96 12.78 -19.86
CA PRO A 186 4.32 13.25 -18.65
C PRO A 186 3.55 12.12 -17.95
N VAL A 187 3.64 12.10 -16.63
CA VAL A 187 2.87 11.22 -15.74
C VAL A 187 2.17 12.08 -14.70
N MET A 188 0.88 11.85 -14.53
CA MET A 188 0.05 12.43 -13.47
C MET A 188 -0.45 11.32 -12.58
N ILE A 189 -0.44 11.52 -11.26
CA ILE A 189 -0.96 10.58 -10.27
C ILE A 189 -2.13 11.25 -9.58
N LEU A 190 -3.31 10.63 -9.69
CA LEU A 190 -4.50 11.06 -8.98
C LEU A 190 -4.52 10.42 -7.59
N THR A 191 -4.68 11.26 -6.58
CA THR A 191 -4.77 10.84 -5.18
C THR A 191 -6.07 11.32 -4.53
N SER A 192 -6.42 10.76 -3.39
CA SER A 192 -7.55 11.17 -2.56
C SER A 192 -7.23 10.96 -1.08
N SER A 193 -8.18 11.23 -0.20
CA SER A 193 -8.08 10.86 1.23
C SER A 193 -8.04 9.35 1.49
N GLU A 194 -8.36 8.52 0.49
CA GLU A 194 -8.30 7.06 0.58
C GLU A 194 -6.98 6.48 0.02
N THR A 195 -6.15 7.32 -0.61
CA THR A 195 -4.80 6.92 -1.04
C THR A 195 -3.95 6.72 0.20
N PHE A 196 -3.49 5.49 0.46
CA PHE A 196 -2.90 5.16 1.75
C PHE A 196 -1.64 4.29 1.65
N SER A 197 -0.74 4.41 2.65
CA SER A 197 0.40 3.50 2.86
C SER A 197 1.32 3.38 1.62
N ALA A 198 1.45 2.20 1.02
CA ALA A 198 2.29 1.97 -0.17
C ALA A 198 1.93 2.89 -1.36
N ALA A 199 0.65 3.28 -1.49
CA ALA A 199 0.23 4.23 -2.52
C ALA A 199 0.74 5.65 -2.25
N GLU A 200 0.79 6.06 -0.98
CA GLU A 200 1.42 7.32 -0.58
C GLU A 200 2.93 7.28 -0.82
N ALA A 201 3.59 6.17 -0.42
CA ALA A 201 5.02 5.98 -0.64
C ALA A 201 5.39 6.06 -2.13
N PHE A 202 4.61 5.40 -3.00
CA PHE A 202 4.80 5.49 -4.44
C PHE A 202 4.59 6.93 -4.95
N SER A 203 3.50 7.59 -4.56
CA SER A 203 3.19 8.97 -4.97
C SER A 203 4.28 9.94 -4.50
N TYR A 204 4.75 9.79 -3.26
CA TYR A 204 5.83 10.59 -2.71
C TYR A 204 7.14 10.38 -3.47
N ALA A 205 7.53 9.13 -3.74
CA ALA A 205 8.73 8.82 -4.49
C ALA A 205 8.67 9.44 -5.90
N MET A 206 7.58 9.24 -6.64
CA MET A 206 7.41 9.80 -7.98
C MET A 206 7.48 11.32 -8.00
N LYS A 207 6.97 11.99 -6.96
CA LYS A 207 7.10 13.44 -6.77
C LYS A 207 8.53 13.85 -6.43
N ALA A 208 9.17 13.13 -5.49
CA ALA A 208 10.54 13.44 -5.05
C ALA A 208 11.58 13.29 -6.16
N PHE A 209 11.36 12.34 -7.07
CA PHE A 209 12.16 12.17 -8.29
C PHE A 209 11.74 13.13 -9.43
N GLU A 210 10.81 14.06 -9.19
CA GLU A 210 10.26 14.97 -10.20
C GLU A 210 9.72 14.22 -11.45
N ARG A 211 9.26 12.98 -11.24
CA ARG A 211 8.83 12.10 -12.32
C ARG A 211 7.34 12.21 -12.63
N ALA A 212 6.53 12.59 -11.66
CA ALA A 212 5.09 12.76 -11.82
C ALA A 212 4.57 13.99 -11.10
N GLU A 213 3.49 14.55 -11.63
CA GLU A 213 2.66 15.54 -10.95
C GLU A 213 1.58 14.81 -10.13
N ILE A 214 1.39 15.24 -8.87
CA ILE A 214 0.37 14.69 -7.96
C ILE A 214 -0.84 15.63 -7.97
N VAL A 215 -2.03 15.06 -8.19
CA VAL A 215 -3.30 15.76 -8.35
C VAL A 215 -4.33 15.24 -7.35
#